data_493ba720b5df1f1a0f98eee0d7c21f9d
#
_entry.id   493ba720b5df1f1a0f98eee0d7c21f9d
#
_cell.length_a   1.000
_cell.length_b   1.000
_cell.length_c   1.000
_cell.angle_alpha   90.00
_cell.angle_beta   90.00
_cell.angle_gamma   90.00
#
_symmetry.space_group_name_H-M   'P 1'
#
loop_
_entity.id
_entity.type
_entity.pdbx_description
1 polymer ?
#
loop_
_entity_poly.entity_id
_entity_poly.type
_entity_poly.pdbx_seq_one_letter_code
_entity_poly.pdbx_strand_id
1 'polypeptide(L)'
;MKTLLTLIALLFAAPTFAADKTIVRGTDHFELVYEMTIPKLTAKGTLWVPLARSDIFQKIQTRDITSPVPWRKTRDASGDNEILVLRPAPADSGKRICIRYQVTREEKEVHAEAGNPARHLKAEKLVPLNPRFTAIANRITAKATDDHARGKALYDHVLAHMRYDKTGKGWGRGDALYACDAHTGNCTDFHAYFIALCRAANIPARFAIGFIIPADRNAGAISGYHCWAEFFANNKWVPVDISEADKHPELAAYYFGHHPANRLELSRGRDITVIPTPQSGPFNYFFGPHLEVNGKQVPVKATFTFKRLTK
;
A
#
# COMPACT_ATOMS: atom_id res chain seq x y z
N MET A 1 -27.00 52.76 43.93
CA MET A 1 -26.17 52.46 42.75
C MET A 1 -26.05 50.95 42.60
N LYS A 2 -26.78 50.36 41.67
CA LYS A 2 -26.72 48.88 41.39
C LYS A 2 -25.85 48.74 40.13
N THR A 3 -24.71 48.11 40.28
CA THR A 3 -23.76 47.84 39.18
C THR A 3 -24.23 46.55 38.47
N LEU A 4 -24.57 46.67 37.21
CA LEU A 4 -24.96 45.54 36.33
C LEU A 4 -23.69 44.95 35.72
N LEU A 5 -23.32 43.70 36.11
CA LEU A 5 -22.28 42.95 35.48
C LEU A 5 -22.83 42.26 34.22
N THR A 6 -22.41 42.71 33.07
CA THR A 6 -22.70 42.06 31.76
C THR A 6 -21.74 40.93 31.54
N LEU A 7 -22.22 39.69 31.55
CA LEU A 7 -21.45 38.48 31.23
C LEU A 7 -21.41 38.33 29.73
N ILE A 8 -20.23 38.53 29.10
CA ILE A 8 -20.00 38.28 27.67
C ILE A 8 -19.66 36.79 27.54
N ALA A 9 -20.59 36.01 27.00
CA ALA A 9 -20.33 34.64 26.62
C ALA A 9 -19.58 34.60 25.28
N LEU A 10 -18.29 34.25 25.29
CA LEU A 10 -17.53 33.93 24.11
C LEU A 10 -17.99 32.56 23.58
N LEU A 11 -18.75 32.57 22.51
CA LEU A 11 -19.04 31.38 21.71
C LEU A 11 -17.80 31.02 20.93
N PHE A 12 -17.06 30.00 21.41
CA PHE A 12 -16.06 29.32 20.59
C PHE A 12 -16.79 28.53 19.50
N ALA A 13 -16.82 29.04 18.26
CA ALA A 13 -17.20 28.26 17.11
C ALA A 13 -16.11 27.18 16.91
N ALA A 14 -16.48 25.92 17.12
CA ALA A 14 -15.64 24.80 16.73
C ALA A 14 -15.40 24.89 15.21
N PRO A 15 -14.17 24.74 14.73
CA PRO A 15 -13.92 24.72 13.30
C PRO A 15 -14.67 23.54 12.68
N THR A 16 -15.64 23.80 11.84
CA THR A 16 -16.23 22.82 10.96
C THR A 16 -15.18 22.48 9.92
N PHE A 17 -14.44 21.39 10.14
CA PHE A 17 -13.61 20.81 9.10
C PHE A 17 -14.54 20.45 7.93
N ALA A 18 -14.36 21.10 6.79
CA ALA A 18 -14.97 20.66 5.54
C ALA A 18 -14.59 19.18 5.37
N ALA A 19 -15.59 18.31 5.17
CA ALA A 19 -15.34 16.89 4.98
C ALA A 19 -14.37 16.74 3.80
N ASP A 20 -13.18 16.24 4.08
CA ASP A 20 -12.17 16.03 3.07
C ASP A 20 -12.67 14.97 2.08
N LYS A 21 -12.86 15.40 0.83
CA LYS A 21 -13.40 14.55 -0.25
C LYS A 21 -12.40 13.47 -0.72
N THR A 22 -11.21 13.39 -0.15
CA THR A 22 -10.15 12.45 -0.58
C THR A 22 -10.10 11.19 0.27
N ILE A 23 -10.60 11.22 1.50
CA ILE A 23 -10.58 10.11 2.45
C ILE A 23 -11.97 9.71 2.95
N VAL A 24 -12.12 8.44 3.31
CA VAL A 24 -13.27 7.92 4.06
C VAL A 24 -12.77 7.51 5.44
N ARG A 25 -13.31 8.13 6.48
CA ARG A 25 -13.02 7.79 7.86
C ARG A 25 -13.97 6.70 8.37
N GLY A 26 -13.56 5.99 9.42
CA GLY A 26 -14.33 4.93 10.03
C GLY A 26 -14.42 3.70 9.14
N THR A 27 -15.53 3.52 8.43
CA THR A 27 -15.78 2.27 7.65
C THR A 27 -16.22 2.59 6.24
N ASP A 28 -15.68 1.89 5.25
CA ASP A 28 -16.13 1.88 3.85
C ASP A 28 -16.60 0.47 3.44
N HIS A 29 -17.71 0.40 2.69
CA HIS A 29 -18.25 -0.85 2.16
C HIS A 29 -18.35 -0.73 0.64
N PHE A 30 -17.70 -1.64 -0.06
CA PHE A 30 -17.69 -1.58 -1.52
C PHE A 30 -17.54 -2.96 -2.17
N GLU A 31 -18.07 -3.07 -3.36
CA GLU A 31 -17.70 -4.11 -4.31
C GLU A 31 -16.51 -3.62 -5.14
N LEU A 32 -15.54 -4.50 -5.38
CA LEU A 32 -14.47 -4.27 -6.34
C LEU A 32 -14.46 -5.39 -7.36
N VAL A 33 -14.41 -5.01 -8.62
CA VAL A 33 -14.31 -5.95 -9.75
C VAL A 33 -12.94 -5.78 -10.39
N TYR A 34 -12.19 -6.87 -10.42
CA TYR A 34 -10.87 -6.99 -11.03
C TYR A 34 -11.00 -7.90 -12.27
N GLU A 35 -10.95 -7.30 -13.45
CA GLU A 35 -11.02 -8.03 -14.71
C GLU A 35 -9.68 -8.01 -15.43
N MET A 36 -9.36 -9.12 -16.07
CA MET A 36 -8.17 -9.24 -16.91
C MET A 36 -8.49 -10.06 -18.15
N THR A 37 -7.81 -9.73 -19.26
CA THR A 37 -7.92 -10.45 -20.52
C THR A 37 -6.61 -11.17 -20.82
N ILE A 38 -6.70 -12.47 -21.08
CA ILE A 38 -5.54 -13.29 -21.47
C ILE A 38 -5.05 -12.78 -22.83
N PRO A 39 -3.80 -12.34 -22.94
CA PRO A 39 -3.26 -11.85 -24.21
C PRO A 39 -3.14 -13.00 -25.23
N LYS A 40 -2.82 -12.67 -26.48
CA LYS A 40 -2.49 -13.68 -27.49
C LYS A 40 -1.27 -14.47 -27.05
N LEU A 41 -1.42 -15.78 -26.90
CA LEU A 41 -0.37 -16.69 -26.49
C LEU A 41 0.09 -17.56 -27.63
N THR A 42 1.40 -17.83 -27.69
CA THR A 42 2.03 -18.75 -28.64
C THR A 42 2.40 -20.10 -28.01
N ALA A 43 2.43 -20.16 -26.67
CA ALA A 43 2.69 -21.37 -25.88
C ALA A 43 1.96 -21.29 -24.55
N LYS A 44 1.96 -22.38 -23.77
CA LYS A 44 1.45 -22.38 -22.39
C LYS A 44 2.24 -21.43 -21.52
N GLY A 45 1.53 -20.66 -20.68
CA GLY A 45 2.14 -19.75 -19.72
C GLY A 45 1.77 -20.10 -18.28
N THR A 46 2.32 -19.35 -17.35
CA THR A 46 1.86 -19.32 -15.95
C THR A 46 1.49 -17.88 -15.62
N LEU A 47 0.30 -17.71 -15.10
CA LEU A 47 -0.27 -16.44 -14.67
C LEU A 47 -0.43 -16.46 -13.15
N TRP A 48 0.18 -15.49 -12.48
CA TRP A 48 0.02 -15.21 -11.06
C TRP A 48 -0.79 -13.94 -10.89
N VAL A 49 -1.74 -13.96 -9.96
CA VAL A 49 -2.60 -12.81 -9.64
C VAL A 49 -2.68 -12.66 -8.13
N PRO A 50 -2.36 -11.48 -7.56
CA PRO A 50 -2.49 -11.26 -6.13
C PRO A 50 -3.98 -11.26 -5.75
N LEU A 51 -4.30 -11.85 -4.60
CA LEU A 51 -5.64 -11.89 -4.06
C LEU A 51 -5.71 -11.09 -2.77
N ALA A 52 -6.68 -10.18 -2.69
CA ALA A 52 -7.00 -9.52 -1.43
C ALA A 52 -7.42 -10.55 -0.38
N ARG A 53 -6.95 -10.37 0.85
CA ARG A 53 -7.25 -11.24 1.98
C ARG A 53 -7.80 -10.43 3.15
N SER A 54 -8.49 -11.10 4.07
CA SER A 54 -8.96 -10.46 5.30
C SER A 54 -7.83 -10.30 6.31
N ASP A 55 -7.90 -9.19 7.05
CA ASP A 55 -7.13 -8.92 8.26
C ASP A 55 -8.04 -8.22 9.29
N ILE A 56 -7.48 -7.64 10.35
CA ILE A 56 -8.28 -6.97 11.40
C ILE A 56 -8.95 -5.68 10.93
N PHE A 57 -8.51 -5.09 9.81
CA PHE A 57 -9.07 -3.86 9.24
C PHE A 57 -9.73 -4.06 7.88
N GLN A 58 -9.54 -5.21 7.25
CA GLN A 58 -10.08 -5.53 5.94
C GLN A 58 -10.79 -6.87 5.98
N LYS A 59 -12.09 -6.86 5.79
CA LYS A 59 -12.89 -8.09 5.71
C LYS A 59 -13.32 -8.32 4.27
N ILE A 60 -12.83 -9.39 3.67
CA ILE A 60 -13.29 -9.89 2.38
C ILE A 60 -14.47 -10.81 2.66
N GLN A 61 -15.69 -10.31 2.47
CA GLN A 61 -16.94 -11.02 2.73
C GLN A 61 -17.23 -12.05 1.66
N THR A 62 -17.02 -11.66 0.39
CA THR A 62 -17.18 -12.52 -0.77
C THR A 62 -16.02 -12.31 -1.73
N ARG A 63 -15.57 -13.43 -2.32
CA ARG A 63 -14.58 -13.42 -3.38
C ARG A 63 -14.96 -14.46 -4.42
N ASP A 64 -15.58 -14.00 -5.50
CA ASP A 64 -16.00 -14.85 -6.61
C ASP A 64 -14.96 -14.76 -7.72
N ILE A 65 -14.50 -15.92 -8.19
CA ILE A 65 -13.52 -16.03 -9.27
C ILE A 65 -14.18 -16.75 -10.44
N THR A 66 -14.41 -16.01 -11.51
CA THR A 66 -14.87 -16.56 -12.79
C THR A 66 -13.69 -16.64 -13.74
N SER A 67 -13.35 -17.86 -14.15
CA SER A 67 -12.23 -18.11 -15.06
C SER A 67 -12.53 -19.29 -16.00
N PRO A 68 -12.26 -19.12 -17.29
CA PRO A 68 -12.35 -20.24 -18.26
C PRO A 68 -11.12 -21.16 -18.19
N VAL A 69 -10.10 -20.79 -17.42
CA VAL A 69 -8.87 -21.55 -17.21
C VAL A 69 -8.89 -22.11 -15.79
N PRO A 70 -8.61 -23.41 -15.59
CA PRO A 70 -8.47 -23.98 -14.25
C PRO A 70 -7.43 -23.21 -13.43
N TRP A 71 -7.76 -22.97 -12.16
CA TRP A 71 -6.93 -22.21 -11.26
C TRP A 71 -6.72 -22.90 -9.92
N ARG A 72 -5.69 -22.51 -9.23
CA ARG A 72 -5.47 -22.89 -7.83
C ARG A 72 -5.05 -21.67 -7.01
N LYS A 73 -5.37 -21.70 -5.73
CA LYS A 73 -4.89 -20.73 -4.75
C LYS A 73 -3.62 -21.25 -4.08
N THR A 74 -2.66 -20.38 -3.89
CA THR A 74 -1.42 -20.64 -3.15
C THR A 74 -1.07 -19.44 -2.26
N ARG A 75 0.01 -19.57 -1.53
CA ARG A 75 0.59 -18.47 -0.74
C ARG A 75 2.03 -18.23 -1.18
N ASP A 76 2.53 -17.03 -0.92
CA ASP A 76 3.94 -16.73 -1.04
C ASP A 76 4.77 -17.44 0.06
N ALA A 77 6.09 -17.41 -0.05
CA ALA A 77 6.98 -18.06 0.91
C ALA A 77 6.88 -17.50 2.34
N SER A 78 6.47 -16.24 2.50
CA SER A 78 6.24 -15.62 3.81
C SER A 78 4.91 -16.02 4.45
N GLY A 79 3.95 -16.51 3.65
CA GLY A 79 2.58 -16.79 4.07
C GLY A 79 1.69 -15.56 4.17
N ASP A 80 2.23 -14.36 3.86
CA ASP A 80 1.52 -13.09 4.01
C ASP A 80 0.55 -12.81 2.85
N ASN A 81 0.79 -13.40 1.66
CA ASN A 81 0.03 -13.11 0.46
C ASN A 81 -0.70 -14.34 -0.06
N GLU A 82 -1.95 -14.17 -0.48
CA GLU A 82 -2.68 -15.16 -1.27
C GLU A 82 -2.54 -14.89 -2.76
N ILE A 83 -2.38 -15.94 -3.54
CA ILE A 83 -2.07 -15.84 -4.96
C ILE A 83 -2.94 -16.82 -5.74
N LEU A 84 -3.59 -16.32 -6.78
CA LEU A 84 -4.26 -17.14 -7.78
C LEU A 84 -3.24 -17.53 -8.85
N VAL A 85 -3.14 -18.82 -9.15
CA VAL A 85 -2.24 -19.35 -10.17
C VAL A 85 -3.06 -20.07 -11.24
N LEU A 86 -2.84 -19.68 -12.50
CA LEU A 86 -3.48 -20.26 -13.68
C LEU A 86 -2.40 -20.68 -14.69
N ARG A 87 -2.76 -21.60 -15.59
CA ARG A 87 -1.89 -22.05 -16.67
C ARG A 87 -2.57 -21.92 -18.03
N PRO A 88 -2.75 -20.68 -18.54
CA PRO A 88 -3.38 -20.45 -19.81
C PRO A 88 -2.56 -21.04 -20.97
N ALA A 89 -3.28 -21.49 -21.99
CA ALA A 89 -2.74 -22.02 -23.23
C ALA A 89 -3.14 -21.13 -24.42
N PRO A 90 -2.59 -21.32 -25.63
CA PRO A 90 -2.97 -20.55 -26.83
C PRO A 90 -4.48 -20.50 -27.10
N ALA A 91 -5.21 -21.59 -26.83
CA ALA A 91 -6.67 -21.67 -26.94
C ALA A 91 -7.45 -20.79 -25.95
N ASP A 92 -6.77 -20.22 -24.95
CA ASP A 92 -7.38 -19.33 -23.95
C ASP A 92 -7.16 -17.85 -24.28
N SER A 93 -6.44 -17.54 -25.37
CA SER A 93 -6.21 -16.18 -25.83
C SER A 93 -7.53 -15.41 -26.01
N GLY A 94 -7.58 -14.18 -25.51
CA GLY A 94 -8.76 -13.31 -25.55
C GLY A 94 -9.84 -13.60 -24.51
N LYS A 95 -9.76 -14.71 -23.79
CA LYS A 95 -10.70 -15.04 -22.72
C LYS A 95 -10.51 -14.12 -21.50
N ARG A 96 -11.61 -13.87 -20.76
CA ARG A 96 -11.61 -13.01 -19.58
C ARG A 96 -11.56 -13.82 -18.30
N ILE A 97 -10.87 -13.29 -17.31
CA ILE A 97 -10.87 -13.72 -15.92
C ILE A 97 -11.40 -12.54 -15.11
N CYS A 98 -12.35 -12.81 -14.21
CA CYS A 98 -12.96 -11.82 -13.35
C CYS A 98 -12.87 -12.26 -11.89
N ILE A 99 -12.44 -11.37 -11.03
CA ILE A 99 -12.43 -11.55 -9.57
C ILE A 99 -13.29 -10.44 -8.97
N ARG A 100 -14.33 -10.81 -8.26
CA ARG A 100 -15.26 -9.89 -7.61
C ARG A 100 -15.10 -10.01 -6.10
N TYR A 101 -14.94 -8.90 -5.43
CA TYR A 101 -14.81 -8.80 -3.98
C TYR A 101 -15.96 -7.98 -3.42
N GLN A 102 -16.54 -8.44 -2.31
CA GLN A 102 -17.29 -7.57 -1.39
C GLN A 102 -16.41 -7.32 -0.18
N VAL A 103 -16.18 -6.05 0.12
CA VAL A 103 -15.18 -5.61 1.08
C VAL A 103 -15.83 -4.70 2.11
N THR A 104 -15.56 -4.98 3.38
CA THR A 104 -15.67 -4.01 4.45
C THR A 104 -14.27 -3.62 4.85
N ARG A 105 -13.95 -2.35 4.77
CA ARG A 105 -12.67 -1.80 5.19
C ARG A 105 -12.88 -0.82 6.33
N GLU A 106 -12.16 -1.03 7.41
CA GLU A 106 -12.10 -0.09 8.52
C GLU A 106 -10.88 0.81 8.39
N GLU A 107 -10.99 2.02 8.88
CA GLU A 107 -9.87 2.93 9.04
C GLU A 107 -8.79 2.25 9.88
N LYS A 108 -7.58 2.17 9.34
CA LYS A 108 -6.47 1.53 10.06
C LYS A 108 -5.77 2.57 10.91
N GLU A 109 -5.60 2.25 12.18
CA GLU A 109 -4.89 3.06 13.16
C GLU A 109 -3.74 2.28 13.79
N VAL A 110 -3.05 2.87 14.76
CA VAL A 110 -1.98 2.22 15.52
C VAL A 110 -2.50 0.97 16.21
N HIS A 111 -1.91 -0.20 15.92
CA HIS A 111 -2.46 -1.50 16.34
C HIS A 111 -1.39 -2.52 16.71
N ALA A 112 -1.79 -3.45 17.57
CA ALA A 112 -1.03 -4.67 17.82
C ALA A 112 -1.38 -5.73 16.75
N GLU A 113 -0.39 -6.49 16.31
CA GLU A 113 -0.56 -7.65 15.43
C GLU A 113 0.39 -8.76 15.88
N ALA A 114 -0.11 -9.99 15.92
CA ALA A 114 0.70 -11.14 16.29
C ALA A 114 1.79 -11.41 15.24
N GLY A 115 2.95 -11.88 15.69
CA GLY A 115 4.06 -12.26 14.83
C GLY A 115 5.39 -11.68 15.30
N ASN A 116 6.45 -11.99 14.55
CA ASN A 116 7.80 -11.47 14.84
C ASN A 116 8.09 -10.22 13.98
N PRO A 117 8.07 -9.01 14.52
CA PRO A 117 8.36 -7.79 13.76
C PRO A 117 9.80 -7.74 13.24
N ALA A 118 10.76 -8.40 13.90
CA ALA A 118 12.17 -8.40 13.47
C ALA A 118 12.38 -9.00 12.06
N ARG A 119 11.45 -9.82 11.56
CA ARG A 119 11.50 -10.29 10.16
C ARG A 119 11.49 -9.16 9.14
N HIS A 120 10.99 -7.97 9.52
CA HIS A 120 10.91 -6.78 8.69
C HIS A 120 12.11 -5.83 8.80
N LEU A 121 13.20 -6.27 9.45
CA LEU A 121 14.52 -5.61 9.46
C LEU A 121 15.41 -6.05 8.29
N LYS A 122 15.04 -7.09 7.56
CA LYS A 122 15.84 -7.65 6.47
C LYS A 122 15.97 -6.69 5.30
N ALA A 123 17.16 -6.68 4.67
CA ALA A 123 17.36 -6.03 3.39
C ALA A 123 16.48 -6.64 2.31
N GLU A 124 16.06 -5.82 1.39
CA GLU A 124 15.40 -6.20 0.13
C GLU A 124 16.21 -5.63 -1.04
N LYS A 125 16.07 -6.20 -2.24
CA LYS A 125 16.89 -5.87 -3.41
C LYS A 125 16.95 -4.35 -3.70
N LEU A 126 15.82 -3.66 -3.58
CA LEU A 126 15.73 -2.21 -3.81
C LEU A 126 15.56 -1.39 -2.51
N VAL A 127 15.63 -2.05 -1.36
CA VAL A 127 15.68 -1.42 -0.03
C VAL A 127 16.83 -2.05 0.77
N PRO A 128 18.08 -1.79 0.35
CA PRO A 128 19.25 -2.40 0.98
C PRO A 128 19.53 -1.80 2.35
N LEU A 129 20.19 -2.59 3.21
CA LEU A 129 20.90 -2.03 4.36
C LEU A 129 22.17 -1.36 3.84
N ASN A 130 22.24 -0.04 3.98
CA ASN A 130 23.31 0.77 3.40
C ASN A 130 23.86 1.75 4.46
N PRO A 131 25.21 1.88 4.63
CA PRO A 131 25.82 2.79 5.59
C PRO A 131 25.35 4.24 5.45
N ARG A 132 25.02 4.69 4.24
CA ARG A 132 24.45 6.01 3.99
C ARG A 132 23.13 6.22 4.72
N PHE A 133 22.21 5.22 4.64
CA PHE A 133 20.95 5.28 5.36
C PHE A 133 21.15 5.26 6.86
N THR A 134 22.13 4.49 7.36
CA THR A 134 22.50 4.50 8.77
C THR A 134 22.97 5.88 9.24
N ALA A 135 23.84 6.54 8.47
CA ALA A 135 24.32 7.87 8.79
C ALA A 135 23.18 8.92 8.80
N ILE A 136 22.27 8.84 7.80
CA ILE A 136 21.09 9.72 7.73
C ILE A 136 20.16 9.47 8.91
N ALA A 137 19.80 8.21 9.16
CA ALA A 137 18.87 7.82 10.22
C ALA A 137 19.40 8.24 11.60
N ASN A 138 20.67 7.95 11.91
CA ASN A 138 21.29 8.35 13.18
C ASN A 138 21.24 9.87 13.39
N ARG A 139 21.54 10.65 12.37
CA ARG A 139 21.48 12.11 12.44
C ARG A 139 20.07 12.62 12.70
N ILE A 140 19.08 12.07 11.99
CA ILE A 140 17.68 12.50 12.10
C ILE A 140 17.08 12.10 13.45
N THR A 141 17.40 10.92 13.95
CA THR A 141 16.82 10.37 15.19
C THR A 141 17.61 10.70 16.46
N ALA A 142 18.69 11.49 16.37
CA ALA A 142 19.61 11.74 17.48
C ALA A 142 18.96 12.31 18.75
N LYS A 143 17.84 13.04 18.61
CA LYS A 143 17.12 13.67 19.75
C LYS A 143 15.85 12.91 20.13
N ALA A 144 15.52 11.82 19.44
CA ALA A 144 14.30 11.08 19.70
C ALA A 144 14.49 10.13 20.90
N THR A 145 13.49 10.04 21.75
CA THR A 145 13.54 9.32 23.04
C THR A 145 13.11 7.86 22.96
N ASP A 146 12.30 7.51 21.94
CA ASP A 146 11.80 6.17 21.72
C ASP A 146 11.61 5.88 20.22
N ASP A 147 11.25 4.64 19.87
CA ASP A 147 11.10 4.24 18.46
C ASP A 147 9.92 4.91 17.75
N HIS A 148 8.88 5.32 18.47
CA HIS A 148 7.77 6.09 17.89
C HIS A 148 8.23 7.49 17.49
N ALA A 149 8.95 8.18 18.38
CA ALA A 149 9.53 9.49 18.12
C ALA A 149 10.60 9.40 16.99
N ARG A 150 11.40 8.33 16.96
CA ARG A 150 12.36 8.06 15.87
C ARG A 150 11.63 7.87 14.54
N GLY A 151 10.57 7.05 14.50
CA GLY A 151 9.74 6.84 13.31
C GLY A 151 9.09 8.14 12.82
N LYS A 152 8.62 9.00 13.77
CA LYS A 152 8.08 10.33 13.43
C LYS A 152 9.13 11.23 12.81
N ALA A 153 10.32 11.29 13.37
CA ALA A 153 11.40 12.10 12.82
C ALA A 153 11.80 11.65 11.41
N LEU A 154 11.82 10.33 11.15
CA LEU A 154 12.07 9.78 9.82
C LEU A 154 10.93 10.07 8.83
N TYR A 155 9.68 9.99 9.28
CA TYR A 155 8.50 10.38 8.48
C TYR A 155 8.60 11.86 8.05
N ASP A 156 8.85 12.75 9.01
CA ASP A 156 8.97 14.19 8.74
C ASP A 156 10.17 14.50 7.81
N HIS A 157 11.28 13.78 8.00
CA HIS A 157 12.41 13.90 7.10
C HIS A 157 12.06 13.55 5.66
N VAL A 158 11.42 12.40 5.42
CA VAL A 158 11.04 12.00 4.07
C VAL A 158 10.03 12.97 3.47
N LEU A 159 9.01 13.39 4.24
CA LEU A 159 8.02 14.38 3.82
C LEU A 159 8.64 15.73 3.44
N ALA A 160 9.66 16.17 4.18
CA ALA A 160 10.35 17.44 3.91
C ALA A 160 11.28 17.36 2.68
N HIS A 161 11.85 16.18 2.39
CA HIS A 161 12.90 16.01 1.38
C HIS A 161 12.41 15.48 0.05
N MET A 162 11.28 14.78 0.01
CA MET A 162 10.75 14.24 -1.23
C MET A 162 9.59 15.07 -1.76
N ARG A 163 9.37 14.98 -3.08
CA ARG A 163 8.20 15.55 -3.77
C ARG A 163 7.60 14.50 -4.69
N TYR A 164 6.27 14.44 -4.71
CA TYR A 164 5.55 13.50 -5.58
C TYR A 164 5.63 13.97 -7.04
N ASP A 165 6.54 13.39 -7.77
CA ASP A 165 6.80 13.70 -9.17
C ASP A 165 7.08 12.41 -9.96
N LYS A 166 6.46 12.27 -11.11
CA LYS A 166 6.58 11.14 -12.04
C LYS A 166 7.28 11.55 -13.34
N THR A 167 8.02 12.63 -13.33
CA THR A 167 8.81 13.06 -14.47
C THR A 167 10.22 12.44 -14.45
N GLY A 168 10.88 12.39 -15.58
CA GLY A 168 12.22 11.82 -15.67
C GLY A 168 12.25 10.30 -15.72
N LYS A 169 13.42 9.73 -15.38
CA LYS A 169 13.69 8.29 -15.42
C LYS A 169 14.00 7.75 -14.03
N GLY A 170 13.57 6.52 -13.74
CA GLY A 170 13.96 5.79 -12.54
C GLY A 170 12.92 5.75 -11.43
N TRP A 171 11.93 6.65 -11.42
CA TRP A 171 10.85 6.63 -10.45
C TRP A 171 9.93 5.40 -10.58
N GLY A 172 9.19 5.10 -9.53
CA GLY A 172 8.16 4.07 -9.54
C GLY A 172 8.66 2.65 -9.34
N ARG A 173 9.97 2.46 -9.14
CA ARG A 173 10.57 1.17 -8.84
C ARG A 173 10.58 0.86 -7.34
N GLY A 174 10.35 1.87 -6.51
CA GLY A 174 10.54 1.78 -5.07
C GLY A 174 11.99 1.46 -4.74
N ASP A 175 12.92 2.16 -5.37
CA ASP A 175 14.35 2.06 -5.15
C ASP A 175 14.76 3.12 -4.12
N ALA A 176 15.14 2.68 -2.93
CA ALA A 176 15.47 3.58 -1.84
C ALA A 176 16.70 4.45 -2.11
N LEU A 177 17.67 3.94 -2.88
CA LEU A 177 18.86 4.73 -3.27
C LEU A 177 18.46 5.81 -4.28
N TYR A 178 17.68 5.45 -5.29
CA TYR A 178 17.14 6.43 -6.24
C TYR A 178 16.35 7.53 -5.52
N ALA A 179 15.42 7.15 -4.64
CA ALA A 179 14.60 8.12 -3.91
C ALA A 179 15.44 9.07 -3.04
N CYS A 180 16.47 8.55 -2.38
CA CYS A 180 17.42 9.31 -1.59
C CYS A 180 18.25 10.30 -2.42
N ASP A 181 18.57 9.98 -3.68
CA ASP A 181 19.36 10.83 -4.57
C ASP A 181 18.50 11.82 -5.35
N ALA A 182 17.38 11.37 -5.87
CA ALA A 182 16.51 12.16 -6.75
C ALA A 182 15.60 13.14 -5.97
N HIS A 183 15.28 12.81 -4.72
CA HIS A 183 14.33 13.57 -3.88
C HIS A 183 12.92 13.68 -4.53
N THR A 184 12.62 12.82 -5.50
CA THR A 184 11.34 12.76 -6.21
C THR A 184 10.95 11.31 -6.47
N GLY A 185 9.68 11.09 -6.76
CA GLY A 185 9.17 9.78 -7.12
C GLY A 185 7.67 9.64 -6.86
N ASN A 186 7.17 8.43 -6.95
CA ASN A 186 5.80 8.10 -6.59
C ASN A 186 5.72 7.44 -5.20
N CYS A 187 4.54 6.93 -4.85
CA CYS A 187 4.31 6.29 -3.55
C CYS A 187 5.32 5.17 -3.24
N THR A 188 5.75 4.38 -4.24
CA THR A 188 6.72 3.28 -4.00
C THR A 188 8.08 3.80 -3.59
N ASP A 189 8.52 4.91 -4.15
CA ASP A 189 9.82 5.53 -3.89
C ASP A 189 9.85 6.19 -2.51
N PHE A 190 8.79 6.94 -2.15
CA PHE A 190 8.61 7.51 -0.81
C PHE A 190 8.71 6.45 0.29
N HIS A 191 7.93 5.36 0.14
CA HIS A 191 7.87 4.33 1.17
C HIS A 191 9.09 3.42 1.17
N ALA A 192 9.78 3.22 0.03
CA ALA A 192 11.06 2.52 -0.01
C ALA A 192 12.13 3.27 0.78
N TYR A 193 12.22 4.59 0.59
CA TYR A 193 13.18 5.42 1.31
C TYR A 193 12.87 5.45 2.82
N PHE A 194 11.63 5.64 3.20
CA PHE A 194 11.21 5.58 4.60
C PHE A 194 11.55 4.24 5.26
N ILE A 195 11.21 3.12 4.62
CA ILE A 195 11.50 1.77 5.13
C ILE A 195 13.00 1.55 5.26
N ALA A 196 13.81 2.02 4.30
CA ALA A 196 15.27 1.93 4.38
C ALA A 196 15.83 2.67 5.60
N LEU A 197 15.34 3.88 5.87
CA LEU A 197 15.74 4.68 7.04
C LEU A 197 15.28 4.04 8.35
N CYS A 198 14.05 3.53 8.42
CA CYS A 198 13.56 2.81 9.61
C CYS A 198 14.45 1.60 9.93
N ARG A 199 14.71 0.75 8.93
CA ARG A 199 15.55 -0.44 9.11
C ARG A 199 17.00 -0.09 9.48
N ALA A 200 17.53 0.98 8.90
CA ALA A 200 18.85 1.51 9.27
C ALA A 200 18.91 2.04 10.71
N ALA A 201 17.77 2.48 11.26
CA ALA A 201 17.60 2.83 12.67
C ALA A 201 17.23 1.63 13.55
N ASN A 202 17.28 0.39 13.04
CA ASN A 202 16.83 -0.83 13.71
C ASN A 202 15.33 -0.83 14.10
N ILE A 203 14.50 -0.12 13.35
CA ILE A 203 13.04 -0.08 13.48
C ILE A 203 12.44 -0.99 12.40
N PRO A 204 11.72 -2.07 12.76
CA PRO A 204 11.05 -2.91 11.77
C PRO A 204 10.05 -2.10 10.96
N ALA A 205 10.10 -2.21 9.63
CA ALA A 205 9.18 -1.51 8.75
C ALA A 205 8.79 -2.38 7.55
N ARG A 206 7.51 -2.30 7.15
CA ARG A 206 6.92 -3.13 6.12
C ARG A 206 6.16 -2.31 5.08
N PHE A 207 6.10 -2.85 3.88
CA PHE A 207 5.45 -2.29 2.71
C PHE A 207 4.10 -3.00 2.46
N ALA A 208 3.10 -2.26 2.01
CA ALA A 208 1.85 -2.81 1.50
C ALA A 208 1.42 -2.06 0.23
N ILE A 209 0.72 -2.75 -0.65
CA ILE A 209 0.26 -2.22 -1.92
C ILE A 209 -1.15 -2.71 -2.25
N GLY A 210 -1.90 -1.86 -2.93
CA GLY A 210 -3.27 -2.13 -3.36
C GLY A 210 -3.86 -0.93 -4.08
N PHE A 211 -5.05 -0.48 -3.68
CA PHE A 211 -5.78 0.60 -4.34
C PHE A 211 -6.34 1.60 -3.34
N ILE A 212 -6.43 2.86 -3.76
CA ILE A 212 -7.32 3.87 -3.16
C ILE A 212 -8.66 3.79 -3.90
N ILE A 213 -9.74 3.62 -3.16
CA ILE A 213 -11.10 3.70 -3.67
C ILE A 213 -11.49 5.17 -3.68
N PRO A 214 -11.80 5.79 -4.85
CA PRO A 214 -12.14 7.20 -4.93
C PRO A 214 -13.24 7.59 -3.94
N ALA A 215 -12.98 8.59 -3.09
CA ALA A 215 -13.93 9.02 -2.05
C ALA A 215 -15.01 9.99 -2.58
N ASP A 216 -14.75 10.61 -3.72
CA ASP A 216 -15.60 11.64 -4.36
C ASP A 216 -16.81 11.09 -5.12
N ARG A 217 -16.92 9.77 -5.27
CA ARG A 217 -18.00 9.11 -6.04
C ARG A 217 -18.28 7.70 -5.52
N ASN A 218 -19.50 7.20 -5.84
CA ASN A 218 -19.95 5.90 -5.35
C ASN A 218 -19.64 4.72 -6.28
N ALA A 219 -19.22 4.97 -7.50
CA ALA A 219 -18.81 3.92 -8.44
C ALA A 219 -17.87 4.48 -9.51
N GLY A 220 -17.12 3.60 -10.16
CA GLY A 220 -16.27 3.97 -11.29
C GLY A 220 -14.99 3.13 -11.39
N ALA A 221 -14.13 3.55 -12.31
CA ALA A 221 -12.82 2.96 -12.50
C ALA A 221 -11.82 3.42 -11.43
N ILE A 222 -10.87 2.54 -11.11
CA ILE A 222 -9.71 2.84 -10.29
C ILE A 222 -8.52 3.00 -11.22
N SER A 223 -7.85 4.15 -11.17
CA SER A 223 -6.87 4.57 -12.18
C SER A 223 -5.44 4.08 -11.94
N GLY A 224 -5.16 3.31 -10.93
CA GLY A 224 -3.81 2.82 -10.65
C GLY A 224 -3.68 2.23 -9.25
N TYR A 225 -2.49 1.71 -8.98
CA TYR A 225 -2.16 1.21 -7.65
C TYR A 225 -1.75 2.34 -6.71
N HIS A 226 -1.82 2.05 -5.43
CA HIS A 226 -1.23 2.85 -4.38
C HIS A 226 -0.55 1.95 -3.36
N CYS A 227 0.49 2.46 -2.72
CA CYS A 227 1.19 1.74 -1.66
C CYS A 227 1.38 2.63 -0.43
N TRP A 228 1.64 2.00 0.68
CA TRP A 228 1.85 2.61 1.98
C TRP A 228 2.82 1.78 2.82
N ALA A 229 3.18 2.28 3.99
CA ALA A 229 4.07 1.58 4.89
C ALA A 229 3.52 1.54 6.32
N GLU A 230 4.11 0.69 7.12
CA GLU A 230 3.93 0.65 8.56
C GLU A 230 5.30 0.43 9.21
N PHE A 231 5.55 1.04 10.36
CA PHE A 231 6.71 0.76 11.18
C PHE A 231 6.31 0.28 12.58
N PHE A 232 7.19 -0.45 13.24
CA PHE A 232 6.91 -1.04 14.53
C PHE A 232 7.57 -0.23 15.64
N ALA A 233 6.76 0.27 16.57
CA ALA A 233 7.21 1.02 17.73
C ALA A 233 6.30 0.73 18.94
N ASN A 234 6.86 0.69 20.13
CA ASN A 234 6.12 0.50 21.39
C ASN A 234 5.15 -0.70 21.33
N ASN A 235 5.62 -1.83 20.77
CA ASN A 235 4.87 -3.08 20.57
C ASN A 235 3.63 -2.97 19.65
N LYS A 236 3.58 -1.95 18.80
CA LYS A 236 2.47 -1.72 17.85
C LYS A 236 2.99 -1.35 16.47
N TRP A 237 2.20 -1.65 15.44
CA TRP A 237 2.40 -1.15 14.10
C TRP A 237 1.77 0.25 13.97
N VAL A 238 2.53 1.17 13.41
CA VAL A 238 2.12 2.55 13.13
C VAL A 238 1.99 2.72 11.64
N PRO A 239 0.76 2.88 11.11
CA PRO A 239 0.53 3.13 9.70
C PRO A 239 1.06 4.50 9.27
N VAL A 240 1.62 4.59 8.06
CA VAL A 240 2.05 5.86 7.46
C VAL A 240 1.80 5.90 5.96
N ASP A 241 1.40 7.07 5.45
CA ASP A 241 1.32 7.33 4.02
C ASP A 241 1.94 8.70 3.68
N ILE A 242 3.24 8.70 3.47
CA ILE A 242 4.01 9.93 3.28
C ILE A 242 3.70 10.57 1.91
N SER A 243 3.42 9.74 0.91
CA SER A 243 3.12 10.24 -0.43
C SER A 243 1.74 10.92 -0.54
N GLU A 244 0.76 10.49 0.26
CA GLU A 244 -0.51 11.22 0.37
C GLU A 244 -0.37 12.46 1.25
N ALA A 245 0.47 12.39 2.29
CA ALA A 245 0.81 13.57 3.10
C ALA A 245 1.48 14.69 2.28
N ASP A 246 2.34 14.34 1.30
CA ASP A 246 2.94 15.32 0.38
C ASP A 246 1.92 15.97 -0.56
N LYS A 247 0.93 15.19 -1.03
CA LYS A 247 -0.16 15.69 -1.89
C LYS A 247 -1.21 16.49 -1.13
N HIS A 248 -1.41 16.16 0.15
CA HIS A 248 -2.43 16.71 1.05
C HIS A 248 -1.78 17.15 2.36
N PRO A 249 -1.03 18.27 2.38
CA PRO A 249 -0.30 18.71 3.56
C PRO A 249 -1.19 18.93 4.80
N GLU A 250 -2.45 19.28 4.60
CA GLU A 250 -3.46 19.43 5.65
C GLU A 250 -3.78 18.11 6.36
N LEU A 251 -3.53 16.98 5.72
CA LEU A 251 -3.69 15.63 6.27
C LEU A 251 -2.38 14.99 6.73
N ALA A 252 -1.25 15.70 6.68
CA ALA A 252 0.04 15.12 7.03
C ALA A 252 0.08 14.52 8.45
N ALA A 253 -0.55 15.19 9.41
CA ALA A 253 -0.68 14.68 10.78
C ALA A 253 -1.56 13.41 10.85
N TYR A 254 -2.59 13.33 10.02
CA TYR A 254 -3.47 12.17 9.91
C TYR A 254 -2.74 10.96 9.32
N TYR A 255 -2.01 11.14 8.23
CA TYR A 255 -1.27 10.08 7.58
C TYR A 255 -0.05 9.56 8.37
N PHE A 256 0.24 10.16 9.50
CA PHE A 256 1.09 9.58 10.52
C PHE A 256 0.22 8.93 11.60
N GLY A 257 0.06 7.63 11.51
CA GLY A 257 -0.73 6.82 12.45
C GLY A 257 -2.03 6.26 11.87
N HIS A 258 -2.46 6.69 10.66
CA HIS A 258 -3.71 6.24 10.07
C HIS A 258 -3.61 5.93 8.57
N HIS A 259 -4.42 4.97 8.13
CA HIS A 259 -4.81 4.80 6.73
C HIS A 259 -6.34 4.85 6.63
N PRO A 260 -6.91 5.67 5.74
CA PRO A 260 -8.36 5.80 5.60
C PRO A 260 -9.03 4.50 5.14
N ALA A 261 -10.33 4.40 5.37
CA ALA A 261 -11.10 3.21 5.05
C ALA A 261 -11.29 2.97 3.55
N ASN A 262 -11.13 3.99 2.71
CA ASN A 262 -11.25 3.86 1.26
C ASN A 262 -10.00 3.24 0.60
N ARG A 263 -9.58 2.07 1.11
CA ARG A 263 -8.43 1.32 0.58
C ARG A 263 -8.74 -0.16 0.44
N LEU A 264 -8.13 -0.79 -0.53
CA LEU A 264 -8.03 -2.24 -0.62
C LEU A 264 -6.56 -2.64 -0.65
N GLU A 265 -6.13 -3.44 0.32
CA GLU A 265 -4.79 -4.04 0.35
C GLU A 265 -4.81 -5.35 -0.44
N LEU A 266 -3.90 -5.49 -1.41
CA LEU A 266 -3.75 -6.70 -2.20
C LEU A 266 -2.57 -7.56 -1.77
N SER A 267 -1.42 -6.94 -1.47
CA SER A 267 -0.25 -7.68 -1.01
C SER A 267 0.62 -6.88 -0.05
N ARG A 268 1.43 -7.61 0.72
CA ARG A 268 2.42 -7.09 1.68
C ARG A 268 3.82 -7.56 1.34
N GLY A 269 4.80 -6.72 1.69
CA GLY A 269 6.20 -7.03 1.53
C GLY A 269 6.73 -6.76 0.13
N ARG A 270 8.00 -7.07 0.00
CA ARG A 270 8.78 -6.91 -1.23
C ARG A 270 9.62 -8.17 -1.44
N ASP A 271 10.22 -8.31 -2.62
CA ASP A 271 10.94 -9.52 -3.02
C ASP A 271 10.10 -10.79 -2.79
N ILE A 272 8.82 -10.70 -3.15
CA ILE A 272 7.79 -11.71 -2.88
C ILE A 272 8.08 -12.97 -3.70
N THR A 273 8.39 -14.06 -3.03
CA THR A 273 8.62 -15.37 -3.65
C THR A 273 7.33 -16.16 -3.71
N VAL A 274 6.77 -16.28 -4.89
CA VAL A 274 5.51 -17.03 -5.16
C VAL A 274 5.78 -18.47 -5.59
N ILE A 275 4.75 -19.34 -5.50
CA ILE A 275 4.83 -20.76 -5.88
C ILE A 275 3.77 -21.06 -6.94
N PRO A 276 4.16 -21.58 -8.15
CA PRO A 276 5.53 -21.84 -8.59
C PRO A 276 6.33 -20.54 -8.76
N THR A 277 7.65 -20.62 -8.64
CA THR A 277 8.51 -19.43 -8.76
C THR A 277 8.60 -19.00 -10.22
N PRO A 278 8.40 -17.70 -10.52
CA PRO A 278 8.65 -17.15 -11.86
C PRO A 278 10.12 -17.27 -12.25
N GLN A 279 10.39 -17.42 -13.53
CA GLN A 279 11.79 -17.40 -14.04
C GLN A 279 12.42 -16.00 -13.92
N SER A 280 11.62 -14.95 -13.91
CA SER A 280 12.05 -13.58 -13.62
C SER A 280 12.51 -13.34 -12.18
N GLY A 281 12.28 -14.32 -11.29
CA GLY A 281 12.61 -14.24 -9.87
C GLY A 281 11.48 -13.66 -9.01
N PRO A 282 11.79 -13.28 -7.76
CA PRO A 282 10.82 -12.71 -6.83
C PRO A 282 10.22 -11.39 -7.34
N PHE A 283 8.96 -11.12 -7.01
CA PHE A 283 8.32 -9.85 -7.33
C PHE A 283 8.77 -8.76 -6.37
N ASN A 284 9.27 -7.67 -6.91
CA ASN A 284 9.63 -6.50 -6.12
C ASN A 284 8.43 -6.02 -5.27
N TYR A 285 7.24 -5.94 -5.87
CA TYR A 285 5.93 -5.79 -5.23
C TYR A 285 4.86 -6.40 -6.14
N PHE A 286 3.66 -6.68 -5.63
CA PHE A 286 2.71 -7.48 -6.38
C PHE A 286 1.28 -6.92 -6.27
N PHE A 287 0.83 -6.16 -7.27
CA PHE A 287 -0.50 -5.55 -7.31
C PHE A 287 -1.33 -5.93 -8.55
N GLY A 288 -0.73 -6.53 -9.56
CA GLY A 288 -1.37 -6.84 -10.83
C GLY A 288 -1.04 -8.23 -11.34
N PRO A 289 -1.63 -8.66 -12.47
CA PRO A 289 -1.36 -9.96 -13.04
C PRO A 289 0.05 -10.02 -13.60
N HIS A 290 0.77 -11.10 -13.31
CA HIS A 290 2.07 -11.40 -13.90
C HIS A 290 1.96 -12.69 -14.69
N LEU A 291 2.21 -12.60 -15.99
CA LEU A 291 2.17 -13.76 -16.90
C LEU A 291 3.55 -14.00 -17.49
N GLU A 292 4.02 -15.23 -17.38
CA GLU A 292 5.22 -15.68 -18.08
C GLU A 292 4.92 -16.78 -19.10
N VAL A 293 5.53 -16.64 -20.27
CA VAL A 293 5.54 -17.64 -21.36
C VAL A 293 6.98 -17.88 -21.75
N ASN A 294 7.44 -19.12 -21.65
CA ASN A 294 8.86 -19.48 -21.93
C ASN A 294 9.85 -18.57 -21.19
N GLY A 295 9.57 -18.25 -19.91
CA GLY A 295 10.41 -17.42 -19.06
C GLY A 295 10.41 -15.92 -19.38
N LYS A 296 9.58 -15.46 -20.30
CA LYS A 296 9.45 -14.05 -20.65
C LYS A 296 8.13 -13.51 -20.15
N GLN A 297 8.18 -12.35 -19.52
CA GLN A 297 6.96 -11.65 -19.09
C GLN A 297 6.15 -11.20 -20.32
N VAL A 298 4.84 -11.48 -20.28
CA VAL A 298 3.86 -11.04 -21.27
C VAL A 298 2.89 -10.07 -20.61
N PRO A 299 2.70 -8.86 -21.13
CA PRO A 299 1.77 -7.89 -20.55
C PRO A 299 0.32 -8.42 -20.55
N VAL A 300 -0.36 -8.27 -19.42
CA VAL A 300 -1.78 -8.62 -19.26
C VAL A 300 -2.55 -7.32 -19.01
N LYS A 301 -3.56 -7.06 -19.84
CA LYS A 301 -4.46 -5.93 -19.61
C LYS A 301 -5.39 -6.25 -18.44
N ALA A 302 -5.38 -5.41 -17.44
CA ALA A 302 -6.26 -5.50 -16.28
C ALA A 302 -7.00 -4.19 -16.05
N THR A 303 -8.22 -4.28 -15.53
CA THR A 303 -9.06 -3.15 -15.16
C THR A 303 -9.65 -3.38 -13.77
N PHE A 304 -9.82 -2.30 -13.04
CA PHE A 304 -10.37 -2.29 -11.71
C PHE A 304 -11.53 -1.31 -11.66
N THR A 305 -12.68 -1.76 -11.20
CA THR A 305 -13.84 -0.91 -10.96
C THR A 305 -14.38 -1.17 -9.58
N PHE A 306 -15.06 -0.17 -9.02
CA PHE A 306 -15.68 -0.30 -7.71
C PHE A 306 -17.11 0.26 -7.72
N LYS A 307 -17.88 -0.18 -6.73
CA LYS A 307 -19.21 0.36 -6.40
C LYS A 307 -19.35 0.30 -4.88
N ARG A 308 -19.64 1.45 -4.24
CA ARG A 308 -20.00 1.46 -2.81
C ARG A 308 -21.33 0.77 -2.59
N LEU A 309 -21.39 0.02 -1.53
CA LEU A 309 -22.59 -0.70 -1.10
C LEU A 309 -23.28 0.14 -0.03
N THR A 310 -24.58 0.32 -0.17
CA THR A 310 -25.40 0.84 0.93
C THR A 310 -25.47 -0.20 2.04
N LYS A 311 -25.38 0.29 3.29
CA LYS A 311 -25.60 -0.56 4.47
C LYS A 311 -27.00 -1.11 4.47
#